data_78d965dc7f0c24ee1b46ba928f01c303
#
_entry.id   78d965dc7f0c24ee1b46ba928f01c303
#
_cell.length_a   1.000
_cell.length_b   1.000
_cell.length_c   1.000
_cell.angle_alpha   90.00
_cell.angle_beta   90.00
_cell.angle_gamma   90.00
#
_symmetry.space_group_name_H-M   'P 1'
#
loop_
_entity.id
_entity.type
_entity.pdbx_description
1 polymer ?
#
loop_
_entity_poly.entity_id
_entity_poly.type
_entity_poly.pdbx_seq_one_letter_code
_entity_poly.pdbx_strand_id
1 'polypeptide(L)'
;MNEGLVADVIVIGAGIIGAACAQALARRGLQVLVLDAGLHGATAAGMGHLLVLDDNPAELALSQYSLRRWHELAPDLPDGCAYRNNGTLWLAANAEEMAVAHGKYLNLKAQGVACELISASALRQREPELREGLEGGLLINGDGILYAPATASWMLDTPNIRQRRARVSAVDGNRVCLDDGHWLSAEAVVLANGIQANELCPELPIEPKKGHLLITDRYPRTVTHTLVELGYVTSAHNATGPSTACNIQPRPTGQLFIGASRQFGTTDPQVEGWMLAKMLKRAAEYMPGLARLNGIRAWTGFRAASP
;
A
#
# COMPACT_ATOMS: atom_id res chain seq x y z
N MET A 1 -38.35 18.71 -10.69
CA MET A 1 -38.11 17.68 -11.71
C MET A 1 -37.43 16.52 -10.99
N ASN A 2 -38.07 15.36 -10.99
CA ASN A 2 -37.38 14.15 -10.46
C ASN A 2 -36.17 13.89 -11.36
N GLU A 3 -35.01 14.30 -10.91
CA GLU A 3 -33.76 13.84 -11.53
C GLU A 3 -33.68 12.35 -11.24
N GLY A 4 -33.89 11.53 -12.28
CA GLY A 4 -33.80 10.08 -12.15
C GLY A 4 -32.40 9.65 -11.62
N LEU A 5 -32.35 8.54 -10.91
CA LEU A 5 -31.08 7.98 -10.44
C LEU A 5 -30.17 7.71 -11.63
N VAL A 6 -28.90 8.14 -11.53
CA VAL A 6 -27.89 7.91 -12.59
C VAL A 6 -27.24 6.54 -12.50
N ALA A 7 -27.29 5.92 -11.32
CA ALA A 7 -26.77 4.58 -10.98
C ALA A 7 -27.40 4.13 -9.66
N ASP A 8 -27.22 2.85 -9.30
CA ASP A 8 -27.59 2.38 -7.97
C ASP A 8 -26.60 2.94 -6.92
N VAL A 9 -25.32 2.97 -7.27
CA VAL A 9 -24.28 3.49 -6.37
C VAL A 9 -23.32 4.43 -7.11
N ILE A 10 -23.00 5.56 -6.49
CA ILE A 10 -21.89 6.44 -6.90
C ILE A 10 -20.69 6.15 -6.00
N VAL A 11 -19.52 5.87 -6.61
CA VAL A 11 -18.23 5.74 -5.92
C VAL A 11 -17.37 6.95 -6.26
N ILE A 12 -16.91 7.69 -5.26
CA ILE A 12 -16.05 8.86 -5.43
C ILE A 12 -14.59 8.42 -5.19
N GLY A 13 -13.80 8.44 -6.26
CA GLY A 13 -12.41 8.00 -6.30
C GLY A 13 -12.21 6.66 -7.02
N ALA A 14 -11.31 6.64 -8.01
CA ALA A 14 -10.91 5.47 -8.80
C ALA A 14 -9.58 4.85 -8.34
N GLY A 15 -9.13 5.16 -7.13
CA GLY A 15 -8.00 4.47 -6.50
C GLY A 15 -8.34 3.01 -6.20
N ILE A 16 -7.36 2.23 -5.72
CA ILE A 16 -7.53 0.78 -5.49
C ILE A 16 -8.72 0.47 -4.56
N ILE A 17 -9.01 1.32 -3.58
CA ILE A 17 -10.14 1.13 -2.66
C ILE A 17 -11.47 1.37 -3.40
N GLY A 18 -11.61 2.48 -4.12
CA GLY A 18 -12.83 2.77 -4.88
C GLY A 18 -13.06 1.74 -5.99
N ALA A 19 -11.99 1.30 -6.67
CA ALA A 19 -12.06 0.25 -7.68
C ALA A 19 -12.53 -1.08 -7.09
N ALA A 20 -12.03 -1.48 -5.93
CA ALA A 20 -12.46 -2.70 -5.24
C ALA A 20 -13.93 -2.61 -4.78
N CYS A 21 -14.36 -1.46 -4.24
CA CYS A 21 -15.76 -1.21 -3.88
C CYS A 21 -16.67 -1.31 -5.11
N ALA A 22 -16.31 -0.63 -6.19
CA ALA A 22 -17.07 -0.63 -7.44
C ALA A 22 -17.19 -2.04 -8.02
N GLN A 23 -16.09 -2.79 -8.08
CA GLN A 23 -16.09 -4.17 -8.56
C GLN A 23 -16.99 -5.07 -7.69
N ALA A 24 -16.88 -4.97 -6.37
CA ALA A 24 -17.67 -5.78 -5.45
C ALA A 24 -19.18 -5.51 -5.57
N LEU A 25 -19.57 -4.25 -5.79
CA LEU A 25 -20.96 -3.83 -6.02
C LEU A 25 -21.46 -4.31 -7.39
N ALA A 26 -20.69 -4.08 -8.44
CA ALA A 26 -21.02 -4.49 -9.80
C ALA A 26 -21.18 -6.01 -9.94
N ARG A 27 -20.33 -6.80 -9.28
CA ARG A 27 -20.45 -8.27 -9.22
C ARG A 27 -21.72 -8.77 -8.50
N ARG A 28 -22.38 -7.88 -7.71
CA ARG A 28 -23.69 -8.13 -7.12
C ARG A 28 -24.86 -7.68 -8.00
N GLY A 29 -24.59 -7.23 -9.22
CA GLY A 29 -25.58 -6.80 -10.21
C GLY A 29 -25.95 -5.33 -10.15
N LEU A 30 -25.33 -4.53 -9.27
CA LEU A 30 -25.60 -3.10 -9.15
C LEU A 30 -24.96 -2.30 -10.29
N GLN A 31 -25.64 -1.25 -10.75
CA GLN A 31 -25.11 -0.26 -11.67
C GLN A 31 -24.28 0.76 -10.88
N VAL A 32 -22.98 0.83 -11.16
CA VAL A 32 -22.04 1.68 -10.42
C VAL A 32 -21.52 2.81 -11.31
N LEU A 33 -21.57 4.04 -10.83
CA LEU A 33 -20.90 5.18 -11.43
C LEU A 33 -19.69 5.57 -10.57
N VAL A 34 -18.49 5.47 -11.14
CA VAL A 34 -17.26 5.93 -10.49
C VAL A 34 -16.93 7.32 -10.99
N LEU A 35 -16.78 8.25 -10.06
CA LEU A 35 -16.36 9.64 -10.30
C LEU A 35 -14.95 9.84 -9.80
N ASP A 36 -14.04 10.29 -10.66
CA ASP A 36 -12.63 10.52 -10.28
C ASP A 36 -12.09 11.82 -10.88
N ALA A 37 -11.45 12.62 -10.06
CA ALA A 37 -10.85 13.89 -10.49
C ALA A 37 -9.55 13.73 -11.27
N GLY A 38 -8.99 12.54 -11.34
CA GLY A 38 -7.69 12.27 -11.98
C GLY A 38 -6.49 12.77 -11.18
N LEU A 39 -6.63 12.89 -9.86
CA LEU A 39 -5.55 13.30 -8.97
C LEU A 39 -4.60 12.12 -8.67
N HIS A 40 -3.31 12.42 -8.50
CA HIS A 40 -2.34 11.41 -8.08
C HIS A 40 -2.56 11.03 -6.61
N GLY A 41 -3.16 9.85 -6.37
CA GLY A 41 -3.42 9.32 -5.04
C GLY A 41 -2.37 8.29 -4.59
N ALA A 42 -2.59 7.73 -3.38
CA ALA A 42 -1.74 6.71 -2.78
C ALA A 42 -1.61 5.45 -3.64
N THR A 43 -2.61 5.11 -4.44
CA THR A 43 -2.60 3.96 -5.37
C THR A 43 -1.46 4.07 -6.39
N ALA A 44 -1.26 5.26 -6.97
CA ALA A 44 -0.20 5.49 -7.95
C ALA A 44 1.19 5.62 -7.30
N ALA A 45 1.24 6.06 -6.05
CA ALA A 45 2.48 6.34 -5.34
C ALA A 45 2.97 5.18 -4.45
N GLY A 46 2.11 4.23 -4.10
CA GLY A 46 2.44 3.15 -3.17
C GLY A 46 3.26 2.02 -3.79
N MET A 47 3.83 1.19 -2.92
CA MET A 47 4.62 0.01 -3.33
C MET A 47 3.74 -1.16 -3.79
N GLY A 48 2.44 -1.15 -3.48
CA GLY A 48 1.54 -2.28 -3.78
C GLY A 48 1.85 -3.51 -2.92
N HIS A 49 2.21 -3.33 -1.68
CA HIS A 49 2.52 -4.38 -0.72
C HIS A 49 1.23 -4.97 -0.15
N LEU A 50 1.06 -6.28 -0.25
CA LEU A 50 0.00 -7.08 0.34
C LEU A 50 0.58 -7.82 1.53
N LEU A 51 0.21 -7.41 2.74
CA LEU A 51 0.83 -7.96 3.95
C LEU A 51 -0.17 -8.12 5.09
N VAL A 52 0.15 -9.04 5.99
CA VAL A 52 -0.50 -9.15 7.28
C VAL A 52 0.08 -8.12 8.23
N LEU A 53 -0.79 -7.32 8.85
CA LEU A 53 -0.46 -6.35 9.89
C LEU A 53 -0.99 -6.87 11.23
N ASP A 54 -0.19 -6.74 12.29
CA ASP A 54 -0.49 -7.28 13.62
C ASP A 54 -0.30 -6.26 14.76
N ASP A 55 -0.36 -4.96 14.42
CA ASP A 55 -0.20 -3.88 15.41
C ASP A 55 -1.35 -3.85 16.42
N ASN A 56 -2.54 -4.28 15.99
CA ASN A 56 -3.68 -4.53 16.88
C ASN A 56 -4.60 -5.65 16.31
N PRO A 57 -5.50 -6.24 17.13
CA PRO A 57 -6.36 -7.36 16.70
C PRO A 57 -7.31 -7.03 15.55
N ALA A 58 -7.85 -5.81 15.48
CA ALA A 58 -8.77 -5.41 14.42
C ALA A 58 -8.04 -5.30 13.06
N GLU A 59 -6.86 -4.71 13.06
CA GLU A 59 -5.99 -4.60 11.89
C GLU A 59 -5.54 -5.97 11.41
N LEU A 60 -5.16 -6.87 12.33
CA LEU A 60 -4.82 -8.25 12.00
C LEU A 60 -5.99 -8.98 11.32
N ALA A 61 -7.19 -8.90 11.89
CA ALA A 61 -8.37 -9.54 11.32
C ALA A 61 -8.69 -9.02 9.91
N LEU A 62 -8.63 -7.69 9.72
CA LEU A 62 -8.90 -7.03 8.44
C LEU A 62 -7.82 -7.38 7.40
N SER A 63 -6.54 -7.32 7.76
CA SER A 63 -5.44 -7.62 6.84
C SER A 63 -5.42 -9.09 6.42
N GLN A 64 -5.68 -10.03 7.34
CA GLN A 64 -5.86 -11.44 7.02
C GLN A 64 -7.05 -11.68 6.08
N TYR A 65 -8.20 -11.04 6.35
CA TYR A 65 -9.36 -11.13 5.46
C TYR A 65 -9.02 -10.60 4.06
N SER A 66 -8.40 -9.42 3.98
CA SER A 66 -7.98 -8.81 2.72
C SER A 66 -7.00 -9.70 1.96
N LEU A 67 -6.02 -10.28 2.64
CA LEU A 67 -5.01 -11.14 1.99
C LEU A 67 -5.64 -12.41 1.42
N ARG A 68 -6.59 -13.05 2.13
CA ARG A 68 -7.37 -14.17 1.56
C ARG A 68 -8.11 -13.77 0.29
N ARG A 69 -8.75 -12.58 0.28
CA ARG A 69 -9.44 -12.07 -0.93
C ARG A 69 -8.48 -11.84 -2.08
N TRP A 70 -7.26 -11.37 -1.81
CA TRP A 70 -6.23 -11.24 -2.84
C TRP A 70 -5.77 -12.58 -3.40
N HIS A 71 -5.58 -13.59 -2.56
CA HIS A 71 -5.25 -14.94 -3.02
C HIS A 71 -6.36 -15.56 -3.89
N GLU A 72 -7.63 -15.31 -3.55
CA GLU A 72 -8.77 -15.73 -4.37
C GLU A 72 -8.83 -15.02 -5.72
N LEU A 73 -8.42 -13.74 -5.78
CA LEU A 73 -8.38 -12.95 -7.01
C LEU A 73 -7.13 -13.24 -7.87
N ALA A 74 -6.07 -13.74 -7.27
CA ALA A 74 -4.77 -13.89 -7.92
C ALA A 74 -4.80 -14.67 -9.25
N PRO A 75 -5.57 -15.76 -9.41
CA PRO A 75 -5.68 -16.49 -10.70
C PRO A 75 -6.26 -15.66 -11.84
N ASP A 76 -7.09 -14.66 -11.53
CA ASP A 76 -7.78 -13.81 -12.52
C ASP A 76 -6.99 -12.54 -12.87
N LEU A 77 -5.92 -12.24 -12.12
CA LEU A 77 -5.14 -11.02 -12.32
C LEU A 77 -4.29 -11.10 -13.59
N PRO A 78 -4.45 -10.17 -14.55
CA PRO A 78 -3.58 -10.12 -15.72
C PRO A 78 -2.13 -9.81 -15.33
N ASP A 79 -1.19 -10.20 -16.20
CA ASP A 79 0.26 -9.99 -15.99
C ASP A 79 0.62 -8.52 -15.69
N GLY A 80 -0.12 -7.57 -16.26
CA GLY A 80 0.06 -6.14 -16.02
C GLY A 80 -0.13 -5.73 -14.56
N CYS A 81 -0.90 -6.50 -13.77
CA CYS A 81 -1.04 -6.29 -12.33
C CYS A 81 0.22 -6.66 -11.55
N ALA A 82 1.18 -7.35 -12.17
CA ALA A 82 2.48 -7.71 -11.61
C ALA A 82 2.38 -8.37 -10.22
N TYR A 83 1.33 -9.15 -9.99
CA TYR A 83 1.12 -9.87 -8.73
C TYR A 83 2.22 -10.93 -8.53
N ARG A 84 2.75 -10.98 -7.31
CA ARG A 84 3.65 -12.04 -6.84
C ARG A 84 3.37 -12.33 -5.37
N ASN A 85 3.28 -13.60 -5.04
CA ASN A 85 3.29 -14.08 -3.65
C ASN A 85 4.75 -14.43 -3.31
N ASN A 86 5.53 -13.44 -2.93
CA ASN A 86 6.98 -13.58 -2.68
C ASN A 86 7.34 -13.52 -1.19
N GLY A 87 6.35 -13.39 -0.32
CA GLY A 87 6.54 -13.26 1.12
C GLY A 87 7.14 -11.93 1.57
N THR A 88 6.95 -11.62 2.85
CA THR A 88 7.64 -10.51 3.53
C THR A 88 8.59 -11.07 4.56
N LEU A 89 9.85 -10.69 4.46
CA LEU A 89 10.89 -11.04 5.40
C LEU A 89 11.20 -9.84 6.30
N TRP A 90 10.75 -9.93 7.54
CA TRP A 90 11.02 -8.96 8.59
C TRP A 90 12.40 -9.23 9.19
N LEU A 91 13.34 -8.31 9.00
CA LEU A 91 14.76 -8.46 9.35
C LEU A 91 15.00 -8.03 10.79
N ALA A 92 15.65 -8.89 11.57
CA ALA A 92 16.12 -8.61 12.92
C ALA A 92 17.61 -8.25 12.89
N ALA A 93 17.94 -7.02 13.25
CA ALA A 93 19.30 -6.50 13.23
C ALA A 93 20.12 -6.90 14.47
N ASN A 94 19.45 -7.30 15.55
CA ASN A 94 20.05 -7.66 16.84
C ASN A 94 19.14 -8.63 17.61
N ALA A 95 19.60 -9.10 18.77
CA ALA A 95 18.90 -10.07 19.60
C ALA A 95 17.56 -9.52 20.16
N GLU A 96 17.46 -8.22 20.42
CA GLU A 96 16.23 -7.59 20.90
C GLU A 96 15.15 -7.64 19.81
N GLU A 97 15.51 -7.29 18.58
CA GLU A 97 14.60 -7.39 17.43
C GLU A 97 14.24 -8.85 17.13
N MET A 98 15.15 -9.79 17.33
CA MET A 98 14.86 -11.22 17.18
C MET A 98 13.87 -11.73 18.24
N ALA A 99 13.92 -11.20 19.47
CA ALA A 99 12.93 -11.48 20.50
C ALA A 99 11.54 -10.93 20.10
N VAL A 100 11.49 -9.73 19.50
CA VAL A 100 10.24 -9.17 18.94
C VAL A 100 9.73 -10.07 17.81
N ALA A 101 10.58 -10.52 16.89
CA ALA A 101 10.23 -11.45 15.81
C ALA A 101 9.61 -12.74 16.37
N HIS A 102 10.17 -13.27 17.46
CA HIS A 102 9.66 -14.47 18.12
C HIS A 102 8.25 -14.23 18.72
N GLY A 103 8.04 -13.10 19.37
CA GLY A 103 6.71 -12.72 19.90
C GLY A 103 5.66 -12.61 18.80
N LYS A 104 5.99 -11.92 17.70
CA LYS A 104 5.12 -11.81 16.51
C LYS A 104 4.84 -13.19 15.90
N TYR A 105 5.85 -14.04 15.78
CA TYR A 105 5.70 -15.41 15.29
C TYR A 105 4.65 -16.20 16.08
N LEU A 106 4.75 -16.18 17.42
CA LEU A 106 3.80 -16.89 18.28
C LEU A 106 2.37 -16.37 18.12
N ASN A 107 2.22 -15.04 18.10
CA ASN A 107 0.91 -14.41 17.90
C ASN A 107 0.31 -14.77 16.53
N LEU A 108 1.06 -14.61 15.45
CA LEU A 108 0.61 -14.88 14.08
C LEU A 108 0.28 -16.37 13.88
N LYS A 109 1.09 -17.28 14.44
CA LYS A 109 0.82 -18.72 14.42
C LYS A 109 -0.48 -19.07 15.14
N ALA A 110 -0.73 -18.48 16.30
CA ALA A 110 -1.97 -18.68 17.05
C ALA A 110 -3.21 -18.23 16.28
N GLN A 111 -3.04 -17.26 15.36
CA GLN A 111 -4.08 -16.73 14.46
C GLN A 111 -4.12 -17.45 13.10
N GLY A 112 -3.36 -18.54 12.92
CA GLY A 112 -3.36 -19.35 11.69
C GLY A 112 -2.61 -18.73 10.50
N VAL A 113 -1.77 -17.73 10.73
CA VAL A 113 -0.93 -17.13 9.68
C VAL A 113 0.25 -18.06 9.37
N ALA A 114 0.48 -18.34 8.09
CA ALA A 114 1.64 -19.11 7.63
C ALA A 114 2.90 -18.25 7.73
N CYS A 115 3.70 -18.48 8.76
CA CYS A 115 4.95 -17.77 9.02
C CYS A 115 6.01 -18.68 9.62
N GLU A 116 7.28 -18.30 9.49
CA GLU A 116 8.43 -19.03 10.04
C GLU A 116 9.52 -18.09 10.56
N LEU A 117 10.18 -18.49 11.64
CA LEU A 117 11.39 -17.82 12.12
C LEU A 117 12.58 -18.25 11.27
N ILE A 118 13.34 -17.28 10.78
CA ILE A 118 14.51 -17.48 9.95
C ILE A 118 15.77 -17.18 10.77
N SER A 119 16.66 -18.17 10.88
CA SER A 119 17.97 -17.98 11.54
C SER A 119 18.90 -17.13 10.68
N ALA A 120 19.96 -16.58 11.28
CA ALA A 120 20.99 -15.80 10.57
C ALA A 120 21.61 -16.57 9.39
N SER A 121 21.85 -17.88 9.53
CA SER A 121 22.40 -18.72 8.47
C SER A 121 21.41 -18.93 7.32
N ALA A 122 20.14 -19.20 7.63
CA ALA A 122 19.07 -19.35 6.63
C ALA A 122 18.78 -18.03 5.92
N LEU A 123 18.83 -16.90 6.65
CA LEU A 123 18.67 -15.56 6.08
C LEU A 123 19.73 -15.28 5.02
N ARG A 124 21.01 -15.56 5.33
CA ARG A 124 22.13 -15.38 4.39
C ARG A 124 22.00 -16.23 3.14
N GLN A 125 21.46 -17.45 3.26
CA GLN A 125 21.24 -18.34 2.12
C GLN A 125 20.10 -17.84 1.22
N ARG A 126 19.03 -17.29 1.81
CA ARG A 126 17.86 -16.81 1.07
C ARG A 126 18.07 -15.43 0.43
N GLU A 127 18.80 -14.55 1.14
CA GLU A 127 19.03 -13.16 0.73
C GLU A 127 20.53 -12.81 0.90
N PRO A 128 21.39 -13.30 -0.02
CA PRO A 128 22.85 -13.18 0.11
C PRO A 128 23.37 -11.75 -0.01
N GLU A 129 22.59 -10.81 -0.55
CA GLU A 129 22.96 -9.40 -0.66
C GLU A 129 22.79 -8.61 0.65
N LEU A 130 22.16 -9.21 1.66
CA LEU A 130 22.05 -8.59 2.98
C LEU A 130 23.41 -8.57 3.69
N ARG A 131 23.62 -7.54 4.50
CA ARG A 131 24.84 -7.42 5.31
C ARG A 131 25.00 -8.59 6.27
N GLU A 132 26.24 -8.86 6.65
CA GLU A 132 26.54 -9.78 7.75
C GLU A 132 26.10 -9.21 9.11
N GLY A 133 25.96 -10.08 10.10
CA GLY A 133 25.61 -9.70 11.47
C GLY A 133 24.13 -9.38 11.70
N LEU A 134 23.24 -9.76 10.79
CA LEU A 134 21.80 -9.84 11.09
C LEU A 134 21.51 -11.11 11.87
N GLU A 135 20.68 -11.04 12.91
CA GLU A 135 20.35 -12.18 13.78
C GLU A 135 19.38 -13.18 13.13
N GLY A 136 18.65 -12.74 12.11
CA GLY A 136 17.63 -13.52 11.42
C GLY A 136 16.40 -12.71 11.08
N GLY A 137 15.22 -13.29 11.25
CA GLY A 137 13.96 -12.58 10.98
C GLY A 137 12.74 -13.45 11.06
N LEU A 138 11.62 -12.87 10.64
CA LEU A 138 10.31 -13.50 10.53
C LEU A 138 9.85 -13.44 9.07
N LEU A 139 9.65 -14.58 8.43
CA LEU A 139 9.05 -14.67 7.10
C LEU A 139 7.56 -14.93 7.22
N ILE A 140 6.77 -14.09 6.55
CA ILE A 140 5.32 -14.29 6.37
C ILE A 140 5.11 -14.73 4.91
N ASN A 141 4.87 -16.02 4.73
CA ASN A 141 4.85 -16.66 3.40
C ASN A 141 3.67 -16.23 2.52
N GLY A 142 2.55 -15.85 3.13
CA GLY A 142 1.34 -15.45 2.40
C GLY A 142 1.37 -14.03 1.85
N ASP A 143 2.31 -13.22 2.28
CA ASP A 143 2.45 -11.85 1.83
C ASP A 143 2.89 -11.77 0.36
N GLY A 144 2.57 -10.65 -0.27
CA GLY A 144 2.90 -10.47 -1.69
C GLY A 144 2.94 -9.02 -2.12
N ILE A 145 3.05 -8.86 -3.42
CA ILE A 145 3.09 -7.55 -4.07
C ILE A 145 2.21 -7.52 -5.30
N LEU A 146 1.80 -6.33 -5.70
CA LEU A 146 1.14 -6.07 -6.97
C LEU A 146 1.46 -4.67 -7.51
N TYR A 147 1.05 -4.38 -8.73
CA TYR A 147 1.06 -3.03 -9.29
C TYR A 147 -0.34 -2.43 -9.16
N ALA A 148 -0.56 -1.69 -8.10
CA ALA A 148 -1.87 -1.18 -7.71
C ALA A 148 -2.58 -0.34 -8.79
N PRO A 149 -1.92 0.51 -9.60
CA PRO A 149 -2.60 1.25 -10.68
C PRO A 149 -3.23 0.34 -11.74
N ALA A 150 -2.50 -0.65 -12.24
CA ALA A 150 -3.03 -1.59 -13.23
C ALA A 150 -4.14 -2.47 -12.63
N THR A 151 -3.99 -2.85 -11.36
CA THR A 151 -5.01 -3.62 -10.64
C THR A 151 -6.29 -2.83 -10.44
N ALA A 152 -6.21 -1.54 -10.09
CA ALA A 152 -7.38 -0.67 -9.99
C ALA A 152 -8.08 -0.53 -11.36
N SER A 153 -7.31 -0.32 -12.44
CA SER A 153 -7.85 -0.27 -13.79
C SER A 153 -8.57 -1.56 -14.19
N TRP A 154 -7.97 -2.72 -13.90
CA TRP A 154 -8.57 -4.02 -14.15
C TRP A 154 -9.88 -4.23 -13.36
N MET A 155 -9.92 -3.83 -12.09
CA MET A 155 -11.15 -3.89 -11.29
C MET A 155 -12.26 -3.02 -11.87
N LEU A 156 -11.91 -1.84 -12.39
CA LEU A 156 -12.87 -0.90 -12.97
C LEU A 156 -13.35 -1.31 -14.37
N ASP A 157 -12.68 -2.26 -15.03
CA ASP A 157 -13.09 -2.86 -16.30
C ASP A 157 -14.12 -4.00 -16.09
N THR A 158 -14.89 -3.93 -15.03
CA THR A 158 -15.94 -4.90 -14.71
C THR A 158 -17.29 -4.43 -15.31
N PRO A 159 -18.10 -5.32 -15.91
CA PRO A 159 -19.44 -4.97 -16.36
C PRO A 159 -20.25 -4.26 -15.27
N ASN A 160 -21.17 -3.38 -15.67
CA ASN A 160 -22.00 -2.53 -14.80
C ASN A 160 -21.24 -1.39 -14.09
N ILE A 161 -19.96 -1.17 -14.41
CA ILE A 161 -19.22 0.01 -13.94
C ILE A 161 -19.11 1.02 -15.09
N ARG A 162 -19.56 2.25 -14.83
CA ARG A 162 -19.30 3.40 -15.69
C ARG A 162 -18.33 4.34 -14.97
N GLN A 163 -17.36 4.85 -15.69
CA GLN A 163 -16.38 5.80 -15.17
C GLN A 163 -16.59 7.17 -15.80
N ARG A 164 -16.54 8.22 -14.98
CA ARG A 164 -16.59 9.61 -15.45
C ARG A 164 -15.48 10.40 -14.76
N ARG A 165 -14.68 11.10 -15.54
CA ARG A 165 -13.71 12.05 -15.00
C ARG A 165 -14.47 13.30 -14.55
N ALA A 166 -14.58 13.51 -13.26
CA ALA A 166 -15.23 14.65 -12.64
C ALA A 166 -14.76 14.80 -11.20
N ARG A 167 -14.65 16.04 -10.72
CA ARG A 167 -14.44 16.33 -9.30
C ARG A 167 -15.78 16.50 -8.62
N VAL A 168 -15.95 15.85 -7.48
CA VAL A 168 -17.08 16.07 -6.58
C VAL A 168 -16.69 17.17 -5.60
N SER A 169 -17.55 18.18 -5.48
CA SER A 169 -17.37 19.35 -4.62
C SER A 169 -18.19 19.30 -3.33
N ALA A 170 -19.30 18.53 -3.33
CA ALA A 170 -20.14 18.34 -2.15
C ALA A 170 -20.90 17.01 -2.20
N VAL A 171 -21.26 16.51 -1.03
CA VAL A 171 -22.14 15.35 -0.84
C VAL A 171 -23.29 15.76 0.09
N ASP A 172 -24.52 15.42 -0.29
CA ASP A 172 -25.73 15.67 0.49
C ASP A 172 -26.59 14.41 0.47
N GLY A 173 -26.48 13.61 1.53
CA GLY A 173 -27.12 12.29 1.62
C GLY A 173 -26.67 11.38 0.48
N ASN A 174 -27.60 11.06 -0.42
CA ASN A 174 -27.38 10.19 -1.57
C ASN A 174 -27.15 10.95 -2.89
N ARG A 175 -26.85 12.25 -2.81
CA ARG A 175 -26.55 13.12 -3.96
C ARG A 175 -25.14 13.65 -3.89
N VAL A 176 -24.54 13.85 -5.04
CA VAL A 176 -23.21 14.45 -5.19
C VAL A 176 -23.28 15.66 -6.11
N CYS A 177 -22.62 16.74 -5.75
CA CYS A 177 -22.44 17.93 -6.58
C CYS A 177 -21.08 17.84 -7.28
N LEU A 178 -21.05 18.03 -8.57
CA LEU A 178 -19.82 18.17 -9.32
C LEU A 178 -19.30 19.62 -9.27
N ASP A 179 -18.05 19.83 -9.61
CA ASP A 179 -17.43 21.16 -9.65
C ASP A 179 -18.04 22.12 -10.70
N ASP A 180 -18.76 21.56 -11.69
CA ASP A 180 -19.56 22.32 -12.66
C ASP A 180 -20.98 22.71 -12.16
N GLY A 181 -21.31 22.37 -10.90
CA GLY A 181 -22.57 22.66 -10.25
C GLY A 181 -23.69 21.65 -10.52
N HIS A 182 -23.48 20.62 -11.35
CA HIS A 182 -24.46 19.58 -11.60
C HIS A 182 -24.59 18.61 -10.42
N TRP A 183 -25.81 18.29 -10.05
CA TRP A 183 -26.14 17.30 -9.05
C TRP A 183 -26.47 15.96 -9.69
N LEU A 184 -25.91 14.89 -9.14
CA LEU A 184 -26.20 13.50 -9.50
C LEU A 184 -26.77 12.78 -8.29
N SER A 185 -27.73 11.88 -8.49
CA SER A 185 -28.37 11.10 -7.44
C SER A 185 -28.20 9.62 -7.66
N ALA A 186 -28.02 8.87 -6.58
CA ALA A 186 -27.96 7.40 -6.55
C ALA A 186 -28.73 6.89 -5.33
N GLU A 187 -28.81 5.57 -5.14
CA GLU A 187 -29.36 5.04 -3.89
C GLU A 187 -28.36 5.14 -2.73
N ALA A 188 -27.06 5.07 -3.06
CA ALA A 188 -25.97 5.21 -2.09
C ALA A 188 -24.75 5.91 -2.69
N VAL A 189 -23.92 6.51 -1.81
CA VAL A 189 -22.64 7.12 -2.16
C VAL A 189 -21.53 6.50 -1.33
N VAL A 190 -20.42 6.14 -1.98
CA VAL A 190 -19.19 5.62 -1.34
C VAL A 190 -18.07 6.64 -1.49
N LEU A 191 -17.52 7.11 -0.36
CA LEU A 191 -16.35 7.99 -0.34
C LEU A 191 -15.08 7.13 -0.34
N ALA A 192 -14.29 7.19 -1.41
CA ALA A 192 -13.03 6.48 -1.57
C ALA A 192 -11.93 7.36 -2.19
N ASN A 193 -12.03 8.69 -1.98
CA ASN A 193 -11.18 9.72 -2.59
C ASN A 193 -9.90 10.04 -1.78
N GLY A 194 -9.48 9.12 -0.90
CA GLY A 194 -8.19 9.19 -0.20
C GLY A 194 -8.08 10.41 0.70
N ILE A 195 -6.97 11.16 0.60
CA ILE A 195 -6.71 12.34 1.46
C ILE A 195 -7.71 13.50 1.25
N GLN A 196 -8.48 13.49 0.16
CA GLN A 196 -9.51 14.50 -0.08
C GLN A 196 -10.86 14.14 0.55
N ALA A 197 -10.96 13.02 1.28
CA ALA A 197 -12.23 12.59 1.87
C ALA A 197 -12.79 13.61 2.89
N ASN A 198 -11.93 14.28 3.65
CA ASN A 198 -12.33 15.31 4.60
C ASN A 198 -12.79 16.63 3.94
N GLU A 199 -12.54 16.84 2.64
CA GLU A 199 -13.16 17.97 1.89
C GLU A 199 -14.67 17.75 1.72
N LEU A 200 -15.10 16.48 1.64
CA LEU A 200 -16.49 16.08 1.44
C LEU A 200 -17.20 15.66 2.75
N CYS A 201 -16.42 15.25 3.74
CA CYS A 201 -16.87 14.77 5.05
C CYS A 201 -15.89 15.30 6.11
N PRO A 202 -16.06 16.56 6.57
CA PRO A 202 -15.09 17.24 7.44
C PRO A 202 -14.87 16.59 8.82
N GLU A 203 -15.81 15.77 9.27
CA GLU A 203 -15.73 15.02 10.53
C GLU A 203 -14.74 13.85 10.47
N LEU A 204 -14.28 13.45 9.29
CA LEU A 204 -13.26 12.41 9.16
C LEU A 204 -11.89 12.95 9.58
N PRO A 205 -11.22 12.36 10.58
CA PRO A 205 -9.92 12.82 11.04
C PRO A 205 -8.80 12.29 10.15
N ILE A 206 -8.80 12.69 8.86
CA ILE A 206 -7.80 12.23 7.89
C ILE A 206 -6.71 13.29 7.73
N GLU A 207 -5.47 12.88 7.92
CA GLU A 207 -4.30 13.71 7.70
C GLU A 207 -3.40 13.13 6.59
N PRO A 208 -2.84 13.98 5.70
CA PRO A 208 -1.87 13.52 4.72
C PRO A 208 -0.56 13.14 5.40
N LYS A 209 -0.13 11.88 5.22
CA LYS A 209 1.18 11.38 5.65
C LYS A 209 2.05 11.13 4.43
N LYS A 210 2.98 12.06 4.16
CA LYS A 210 3.90 11.98 3.02
C LYS A 210 4.87 10.82 3.16
N GLY A 211 5.15 10.16 2.04
CA GLY A 211 6.17 9.12 1.92
C GLY A 211 6.98 9.30 0.64
N HIS A 212 8.26 8.95 0.69
CA HIS A 212 9.18 8.94 -0.45
C HIS A 212 9.45 7.51 -0.89
N LEU A 213 9.57 7.30 -2.18
CA LEU A 213 9.98 6.06 -2.80
C LEU A 213 11.02 6.32 -3.89
N LEU A 214 11.84 5.31 -4.15
CA LEU A 214 12.76 5.26 -5.27
C LEU A 214 12.60 3.92 -6.00
N ILE A 215 12.72 3.92 -7.32
CA ILE A 215 12.85 2.72 -8.14
C ILE A 215 14.24 2.69 -8.79
N THR A 216 14.87 1.53 -8.76
CA THR A 216 16.17 1.30 -9.39
C THR A 216 16.01 0.93 -10.86
N ASP A 217 17.12 0.89 -11.59
CA ASP A 217 17.23 0.15 -12.83
C ASP A 217 17.07 -1.37 -12.56
N ARG A 218 17.14 -2.20 -13.61
CA ARG A 218 16.86 -3.63 -13.53
C ARG A 218 18.07 -4.40 -13.01
N TYR A 219 17.89 -5.04 -11.88
CA TYR A 219 18.85 -5.94 -11.22
C TYR A 219 18.13 -7.24 -10.83
N PRO A 220 17.82 -8.12 -11.80
CA PRO A 220 17.02 -9.30 -11.56
C PRO A 220 17.71 -10.27 -10.58
N ARG A 221 16.90 -10.86 -9.70
CA ARG A 221 17.36 -11.85 -8.70
C ARG A 221 18.29 -11.31 -7.61
N THR A 222 18.41 -10.00 -7.45
CA THR A 222 19.17 -9.39 -6.35
C THR A 222 18.48 -9.61 -5.01
N VAL A 223 17.15 -9.55 -4.99
CA VAL A 223 16.31 -9.76 -3.81
C VAL A 223 15.15 -10.68 -4.20
N THR A 224 14.80 -11.62 -3.33
CA THR A 224 13.73 -12.58 -3.55
C THR A 224 12.44 -12.18 -2.84
N HIS A 225 12.53 -11.87 -1.54
CA HIS A 225 11.39 -11.49 -0.71
C HIS A 225 11.26 -9.96 -0.61
N THR A 226 10.11 -9.48 -0.17
CA THR A 226 10.03 -8.09 0.30
C THR A 226 10.73 -8.00 1.66
N LEU A 227 11.76 -7.16 1.75
CA LEU A 227 12.59 -6.99 2.93
C LEU A 227 12.11 -5.77 3.73
N VAL A 228 11.78 -5.97 5.00
CA VAL A 228 11.36 -4.90 5.92
C VAL A 228 12.11 -5.06 7.24
N GLU A 229 12.66 -3.97 7.78
CA GLU A 229 13.29 -4.01 9.10
C GLU A 229 12.27 -4.13 10.24
N LEU A 230 12.55 -4.94 11.25
CA LEU A 230 11.71 -5.04 12.46
C LEU A 230 11.74 -3.78 13.32
N GLY A 231 12.86 -3.07 13.37
CA GLY A 231 12.96 -1.76 14.01
C GLY A 231 11.99 -0.71 13.49
N TYR A 232 11.37 -0.98 12.33
CA TYR A 232 10.27 -0.18 11.79
C TYR A 232 9.08 -0.08 12.75
N VAL A 233 8.69 -1.16 13.41
CA VAL A 233 7.56 -1.19 14.35
C VAL A 233 7.83 -0.23 15.50
N THR A 234 9.03 -0.27 16.09
CA THR A 234 9.40 0.59 17.22
C THR A 234 9.58 2.05 16.81
N SER A 235 10.17 2.32 15.64
CA SER A 235 10.40 3.67 15.14
C SER A 235 9.14 4.33 14.59
N ALA A 236 8.20 3.54 14.08
CA ALA A 236 6.96 4.01 13.48
C ALA A 236 5.97 4.58 14.47
N HIS A 237 5.93 4.01 15.68
CA HIS A 237 5.00 4.42 16.74
C HIS A 237 5.58 5.49 17.69
N ASN A 238 6.91 5.60 17.78
CA ASN A 238 7.57 6.49 18.74
C ASN A 238 8.17 7.77 18.12
N ALA A 239 8.15 7.93 16.79
CA ALA A 239 8.75 9.08 16.16
C ALA A 239 7.77 10.26 16.08
N THR A 240 8.05 11.32 16.85
CA THR A 240 7.34 12.60 16.78
C THR A 240 7.75 13.46 15.56
N GLY A 241 8.72 13.00 14.75
CA GLY A 241 9.26 13.70 13.59
C GLY A 241 9.40 12.80 12.35
N PRO A 242 9.98 13.36 11.27
CA PRO A 242 10.20 12.63 10.02
C PRO A 242 11.07 11.38 10.22
N SER A 243 10.55 10.20 9.82
CA SER A 243 11.21 8.91 10.00
C SER A 243 11.42 8.18 8.69
N THR A 244 12.41 7.28 8.69
CA THR A 244 12.69 6.37 7.56
C THR A 244 12.87 4.96 8.07
N ALA A 245 12.53 3.99 7.22
CA ALA A 245 12.74 2.58 7.50
C ALA A 245 13.23 1.86 6.25
N CYS A 246 13.96 0.76 6.44
CA CYS A 246 14.34 -0.12 5.35
C CYS A 246 13.11 -0.90 4.87
N ASN A 247 12.75 -0.68 3.61
CA ASN A 247 11.78 -1.50 2.88
C ASN A 247 12.29 -1.63 1.45
N ILE A 248 12.69 -2.84 1.06
CA ILE A 248 13.20 -3.15 -0.28
C ILE A 248 12.29 -4.20 -0.90
N GLN A 249 11.67 -3.85 -2.02
CA GLN A 249 10.69 -4.71 -2.66
C GLN A 249 11.13 -5.07 -4.09
N PRO A 250 11.34 -6.36 -4.41
CA PRO A 250 11.64 -6.79 -5.76
C PRO A 250 10.40 -6.67 -6.66
N ARG A 251 10.59 -6.20 -7.90
CA ARG A 251 9.53 -6.16 -8.91
C ARG A 251 9.74 -7.27 -9.93
N PRO A 252 8.66 -7.82 -10.53
CA PRO A 252 8.77 -8.85 -11.58
C PRO A 252 9.64 -8.42 -12.76
N THR A 253 9.76 -7.11 -12.99
CA THR A 253 10.61 -6.50 -14.02
C THR A 253 12.11 -6.53 -13.69
N GLY A 254 12.50 -6.98 -12.49
CA GLY A 254 13.88 -6.99 -11.99
C GLY A 254 14.32 -5.68 -11.34
N GLN A 255 13.45 -4.70 -11.24
CA GLN A 255 13.70 -3.46 -10.52
C GLN A 255 13.48 -3.66 -9.02
N LEU A 256 14.04 -2.76 -8.20
CA LEU A 256 13.77 -2.71 -6.76
C LEU A 256 13.03 -1.40 -6.45
N PHE A 257 11.94 -1.50 -5.68
CA PHE A 257 11.41 -0.35 -4.97
C PHE A 257 12.12 -0.22 -3.65
N ILE A 258 12.55 0.99 -3.32
CA ILE A 258 13.20 1.33 -2.05
C ILE A 258 12.35 2.35 -1.34
N GLY A 259 11.96 2.04 -0.13
CA GLY A 259 11.19 2.84 0.81
C GLY A 259 11.67 2.58 2.24
N ALA A 260 11.01 3.11 3.20
CA ALA A 260 9.96 4.09 3.11
C ALA A 260 10.28 5.27 4.01
N SER A 261 9.62 6.40 3.78
CA SER A 261 9.65 7.52 4.72
C SER A 261 8.25 7.85 5.23
N ARG A 262 8.19 8.58 6.34
CA ARG A 262 6.97 9.10 6.94
C ARG A 262 7.20 10.52 7.40
N GLN A 263 6.28 11.41 7.03
CA GLN A 263 6.35 12.82 7.35
C GLN A 263 4.94 13.40 7.43
N PHE A 264 4.62 14.02 8.55
CA PHE A 264 3.39 14.76 8.75
C PHE A 264 3.62 16.26 8.56
N GLY A 265 2.55 17.04 8.52
CA GLY A 265 2.59 18.50 8.49
C GLY A 265 3.04 19.10 7.16
N THR A 266 3.01 18.32 6.07
CA THR A 266 3.30 18.84 4.73
C THR A 266 2.37 18.22 3.69
N THR A 267 1.94 19.04 2.74
CA THR A 267 1.19 18.64 1.53
C THR A 267 1.98 18.88 0.25
N ASP A 268 3.24 19.35 0.37
CA ASP A 268 4.12 19.55 -0.77
C ASP A 268 4.51 18.20 -1.41
N PRO A 269 4.17 17.95 -2.68
CA PRO A 269 4.48 16.71 -3.37
C PRO A 269 5.94 16.58 -3.84
N GLN A 270 6.77 17.60 -3.66
CA GLN A 270 8.17 17.57 -4.12
C GLN A 270 8.98 16.54 -3.35
N VAL A 271 9.95 15.91 -4.05
CA VAL A 271 10.93 15.03 -3.44
C VAL A 271 11.95 15.85 -2.67
N GLU A 272 12.05 15.58 -1.37
CA GLU A 272 13.02 16.23 -0.51
C GLU A 272 14.33 15.44 -0.49
N GLY A 273 15.39 16.02 -1.04
CA GLY A 273 16.69 15.34 -1.21
C GLY A 273 17.27 14.81 0.09
N TRP A 274 17.13 15.54 1.20
CA TRP A 274 17.60 15.10 2.51
C TRP A 274 16.84 13.86 3.04
N MET A 275 15.53 13.80 2.79
CA MET A 275 14.72 12.65 3.18
C MET A 275 15.06 11.42 2.34
N LEU A 276 15.22 11.63 1.02
CA LEU A 276 15.63 10.56 0.11
C LEU A 276 17.00 10.02 0.51
N ALA A 277 17.98 10.88 0.81
CA ALA A 277 19.30 10.47 1.27
C ALA A 277 19.24 9.67 2.59
N LYS A 278 18.42 10.12 3.55
CA LYS A 278 18.21 9.41 4.83
C LYS A 278 17.60 8.02 4.60
N MET A 279 16.61 7.92 3.71
CA MET A 279 15.95 6.65 3.36
C MET A 279 16.92 5.67 2.67
N LEU A 280 17.69 6.14 1.70
CA LEU A 280 18.66 5.32 0.98
C LEU A 280 19.80 4.88 1.90
N LYS A 281 20.30 5.75 2.78
CA LYS A 281 21.28 5.40 3.80
C LYS A 281 20.75 4.26 4.68
N ARG A 282 19.50 4.38 5.16
CA ARG A 282 18.89 3.33 5.99
C ARG A 282 18.78 1.99 5.25
N ALA A 283 18.35 1.99 4.00
CA ALA A 283 18.28 0.78 3.18
C ALA A 283 19.68 0.17 2.95
N ALA A 284 20.70 0.99 2.70
CA ALA A 284 22.08 0.54 2.51
C ALA A 284 22.72 -0.04 3.79
N GLU A 285 22.23 0.33 4.99
CA GLU A 285 22.64 -0.30 6.25
C GLU A 285 22.24 -1.78 6.31
N TYR A 286 21.19 -2.20 5.63
CA TYR A 286 20.76 -3.60 5.52
C TYR A 286 21.32 -4.29 4.29
N MET A 287 21.39 -3.58 3.16
CA MET A 287 21.87 -4.10 1.89
C MET A 287 22.95 -3.16 1.30
N PRO A 288 24.22 -3.29 1.69
CA PRO A 288 25.31 -2.38 1.26
C PRO A 288 25.49 -2.29 -0.25
N GLY A 289 25.14 -3.35 -0.96
CA GLY A 289 25.16 -3.41 -2.43
C GLY A 289 24.30 -2.35 -3.11
N LEU A 290 23.27 -1.82 -2.44
CA LEU A 290 22.40 -0.72 -2.95
C LEU A 290 23.19 0.52 -3.37
N ALA A 291 24.29 0.82 -2.69
CA ALA A 291 25.14 1.98 -3.01
C ALA A 291 25.72 1.94 -4.44
N ARG A 292 25.73 0.78 -5.09
CA ARG A 292 26.23 0.58 -6.46
C ARG A 292 25.15 0.54 -7.51
N LEU A 293 23.87 0.57 -7.10
CA LEU A 293 22.73 0.49 -8.02
C LEU A 293 22.32 1.87 -8.50
N ASN A 294 21.85 1.96 -9.73
CA ASN A 294 21.31 3.19 -10.30
C ASN A 294 19.84 3.35 -9.93
N GLY A 295 19.50 4.45 -9.29
CA GLY A 295 18.11 4.90 -9.14
C GLY A 295 17.66 5.64 -10.40
N ILE A 296 16.53 5.24 -10.97
CA ILE A 296 16.01 5.86 -12.21
C ILE A 296 14.90 6.87 -11.96
N ARG A 297 14.20 6.77 -10.82
CA ARG A 297 13.13 7.69 -10.45
C ARG A 297 12.91 7.70 -8.93
N ALA A 298 12.70 8.88 -8.37
CA ALA A 298 12.15 9.08 -7.03
C ALA A 298 10.83 9.85 -7.13
N TRP A 299 9.92 9.58 -6.21
CA TRP A 299 8.64 10.28 -6.11
C TRP A 299 8.11 10.26 -4.68
N THR A 300 7.05 11.01 -4.47
CA THR A 300 6.33 11.06 -3.21
C THR A 300 4.86 10.70 -3.38
N GLY A 301 4.21 10.42 -2.28
CA GLY A 301 2.77 10.25 -2.21
C GLY A 301 2.26 10.44 -0.79
N PHE A 302 0.96 10.55 -0.66
CA PHE A 302 0.31 10.83 0.62
C PHE A 302 -0.60 9.67 1.00
N ARG A 303 -0.37 9.11 2.18
CA ARG A 303 -1.30 8.18 2.83
C ARG A 303 -2.41 8.98 3.49
N ALA A 304 -3.64 8.52 3.37
CA ALA A 304 -4.74 8.98 4.21
C ALA A 304 -4.53 8.34 5.60
N ALA A 305 -3.95 9.10 6.52
CA ALA A 305 -3.73 8.64 7.88
C ALA A 305 -4.88 9.08 8.77
N SER A 306 -5.32 8.19 9.65
CA SER A 306 -6.24 8.47 10.75
C SER A 306 -5.55 8.19 12.09
N PRO A 307 -6.04 8.75 13.19
CA PRO A 307 -5.56 8.44 14.54
C PRO A 307 -5.64 6.96 14.86
#